data_e63aeb4476ca9c3bc7869baa1b4b5edd
#
_entry.id   e63aeb4476ca9c3bc7869baa1b4b5edd
#
_cell.length_a   1.000
_cell.length_b   1.000
_cell.length_c   1.000
_cell.angle_alpha   90.00
_cell.angle_beta   90.00
_cell.angle_gamma   90.00
#
_symmetry.space_group_name_H-M   'P 1'
#
loop_
_entity.id
_entity.type
_entity.pdbx_description
1 polymer ?
#
loop_
_entity_poly.entity_id
_entity_poly.type
_entity_poly.pdbx_seq_one_letter_code
_entity_poly.pdbx_strand_id
1 'polypeptide(L)'
;MKKLIVLITFALLLTGCSRNVALETVTDVPDTLVVAPVQRVLLHLPEELSAPALQNEETGTLYLCDDYSLTLQTVSSGDLKKTIYEATGMEKENLDILQTGYGEIKRYQWVWTTAGETGIQVGRGCILDDGTYHYVLTVLVDETVSGKVRPVWKEIFTSFGLSAEREEVSSGS
;
A
#
# COMPACT_ATOMS: atom_id res chain seq x y z
N MET A 1 -30.37 3.12 -64.06
CA MET A 1 -31.05 3.50 -62.80
C MET A 1 -30.52 2.76 -61.56
N LYS A 2 -30.24 1.45 -61.60
CA LYS A 2 -29.72 0.74 -60.39
C LYS A 2 -28.34 1.22 -59.89
N LYS A 3 -27.45 1.67 -60.81
CA LYS A 3 -26.11 2.15 -60.40
C LYS A 3 -26.12 3.54 -59.76
N LEU A 4 -27.12 4.36 -60.01
CA LEU A 4 -27.26 5.70 -59.41
C LEU A 4 -27.74 5.62 -57.96
N ILE A 5 -28.62 4.65 -57.68
CA ILE A 5 -29.16 4.45 -56.33
C ILE A 5 -28.08 3.98 -55.37
N VAL A 6 -27.15 3.11 -55.83
CA VAL A 6 -26.04 2.62 -55.01
C VAL A 6 -25.07 3.74 -54.63
N LEU A 7 -24.84 4.70 -55.56
CA LEU A 7 -23.95 5.83 -55.32
C LEU A 7 -24.54 6.82 -54.29
N ILE A 8 -25.86 7.04 -54.32
CA ILE A 8 -26.54 7.91 -53.34
C ILE A 8 -26.59 7.28 -51.97
N THR A 9 -26.75 5.95 -51.90
CA THR A 9 -26.75 5.24 -50.59
C THR A 9 -25.37 5.25 -49.93
N PHE A 10 -24.28 5.21 -50.73
CA PHE A 10 -22.93 5.27 -50.20
C PHE A 10 -22.53 6.68 -49.74
N ALA A 11 -23.06 7.73 -50.39
CA ALA A 11 -22.81 9.12 -49.97
C ALA A 11 -23.51 9.48 -48.65
N LEU A 12 -24.64 8.84 -48.32
CA LEU A 12 -25.36 9.07 -47.07
C LEU A 12 -24.74 8.40 -45.86
N LEU A 13 -23.83 7.42 -46.04
CA LEU A 13 -23.11 6.76 -44.96
C LEU A 13 -21.85 7.52 -44.49
N LEU A 14 -21.43 8.56 -45.23
CA LEU A 14 -20.26 9.38 -44.88
C LEU A 14 -20.59 10.63 -44.08
N THR A 15 -21.88 10.93 -43.83
CA THR A 15 -22.27 11.97 -42.88
C THR A 15 -22.30 11.40 -41.44
N GLY A 16 -21.24 10.71 -41.07
CA GLY A 16 -20.99 10.34 -39.67
C GLY A 16 -20.81 11.63 -38.89
N CYS A 17 -21.71 11.87 -37.95
CA CYS A 17 -21.67 12.94 -36.98
C CYS A 17 -20.30 13.04 -36.33
N SER A 18 -19.49 13.98 -36.77
CA SER A 18 -18.46 14.54 -35.91
C SER A 18 -19.19 15.35 -34.83
N ARG A 19 -19.67 14.70 -33.79
CA ARG A 19 -19.88 15.37 -32.52
C ARG A 19 -18.47 15.84 -32.08
N ASN A 20 -18.18 17.07 -32.35
CA ASN A 20 -17.18 17.79 -31.57
C ASN A 20 -17.70 17.80 -30.14
N VAL A 21 -17.33 16.77 -29.37
CA VAL A 21 -17.34 16.88 -27.94
C VAL A 21 -16.27 17.93 -27.67
N ALA A 22 -16.70 19.18 -27.48
CA ALA A 22 -15.84 20.16 -26.85
C ALA A 22 -15.43 19.49 -25.53
N LEU A 23 -14.14 19.11 -25.43
CA LEU A 23 -13.54 18.85 -24.15
C LEU A 23 -13.72 20.15 -23.38
N GLU A 24 -14.71 20.20 -22.48
CA GLU A 24 -14.71 21.20 -21.44
C GLU A 24 -13.32 21.16 -20.83
N THR A 25 -12.57 22.20 -21.08
CA THR A 25 -11.31 22.42 -20.39
C THR A 25 -11.72 22.56 -18.94
N VAL A 26 -11.52 21.52 -18.13
CA VAL A 26 -11.64 21.62 -16.68
C VAL A 26 -10.52 22.56 -16.24
N THR A 27 -10.85 23.85 -16.23
CA THR A 27 -9.93 24.93 -15.85
C THR A 27 -9.80 25.09 -14.35
N ASP A 28 -10.51 24.28 -13.58
CA ASP A 28 -10.44 24.28 -12.12
C ASP A 28 -9.82 22.97 -11.60
N VAL A 29 -8.63 22.63 -12.09
CA VAL A 29 -7.72 21.81 -11.30
C VAL A 29 -7.16 22.78 -10.26
N PRO A 30 -7.48 22.61 -8.96
CA PRO A 30 -6.80 23.41 -7.95
C PRO A 30 -5.30 23.22 -8.17
N ASP A 31 -4.57 24.32 -8.34
CA ASP A 31 -3.14 24.36 -8.65
C ASP A 31 -2.25 23.71 -7.58
N THR A 32 -2.86 23.20 -6.52
CA THR A 32 -2.17 22.45 -5.47
C THR A 32 -3.09 21.32 -4.99
N LEU A 33 -2.86 20.12 -5.47
CA LEU A 33 -3.19 18.92 -4.69
C LEU A 33 -2.36 19.01 -3.41
N VAL A 34 -2.95 19.53 -2.33
CA VAL A 34 -2.34 19.47 -1.01
C VAL A 34 -2.36 18.00 -0.61
N VAL A 35 -1.30 17.29 -0.95
CA VAL A 35 -1.08 15.94 -0.44
C VAL A 35 -0.82 16.10 1.05
N ALA A 36 -1.66 15.51 1.88
CA ALA A 36 -1.44 15.55 3.32
C ALA A 36 -0.05 14.96 3.61
N PRO A 37 0.75 15.61 4.48
CA PRO A 37 2.09 15.12 4.78
C PRO A 37 2.02 13.75 5.44
N VAL A 38 2.97 12.89 5.08
CA VAL A 38 3.14 11.56 5.68
C VAL A 38 3.50 11.73 7.16
N GLN A 39 2.85 10.97 8.05
CA GLN A 39 3.20 10.98 9.46
C GLN A 39 4.49 10.18 9.69
N ARG A 40 5.29 10.64 10.65
CA ARG A 40 6.49 9.92 11.03
C ARG A 40 6.13 8.61 11.74
N VAL A 41 6.66 7.50 11.22
CA VAL A 41 6.51 6.19 11.85
C VAL A 41 7.39 6.10 13.10
N LEU A 42 6.80 5.66 14.20
CA LEU A 42 7.50 5.29 15.43
C LEU A 42 7.66 3.77 15.42
N LEU A 43 8.89 3.31 15.49
CA LEU A 43 9.21 1.89 15.48
C LEU A 43 10.52 1.66 16.27
N HIS A 44 10.48 0.77 17.26
CA HIS A 44 11.68 0.30 17.94
C HIS A 44 12.16 -0.97 17.23
N LEU A 45 13.35 -0.87 16.63
CA LEU A 45 14.02 -2.00 15.99
C LEU A 45 15.10 -2.55 16.93
N PRO A 46 15.24 -3.87 17.03
CA PRO A 46 16.35 -4.48 17.74
C PRO A 46 17.68 -4.19 17.01
N GLU A 47 18.79 -4.35 17.72
CA GLU A 47 20.13 -3.96 17.25
C GLU A 47 20.53 -4.68 15.95
N GLU A 48 20.11 -5.94 15.77
CA GLU A 48 20.35 -6.71 14.57
C GLU A 48 19.69 -6.15 13.31
N LEU A 49 18.68 -5.27 13.46
CA LEU A 49 18.00 -4.56 12.38
C LEU A 49 18.39 -3.07 12.31
N SER A 50 19.55 -2.69 12.82
CA SER A 50 19.99 -1.30 12.90
C SER A 50 20.20 -0.60 11.55
N ALA A 51 20.43 -1.38 10.47
CA ALA A 51 20.59 -0.87 9.11
C ALA A 51 19.66 -1.61 8.13
N PRO A 52 18.98 -0.87 7.22
CA PRO A 52 18.17 -1.50 6.19
C PRO A 52 19.06 -2.21 5.17
N ALA A 53 18.58 -3.37 4.70
CA ALA A 53 19.19 -4.11 3.59
C ALA A 53 18.83 -3.46 2.24
N LEU A 54 17.63 -2.87 2.14
CA LEU A 54 17.15 -2.13 0.98
C LEU A 54 16.25 -0.99 1.44
N GLN A 55 16.42 0.17 0.84
CA GLN A 55 15.54 1.32 1.05
C GLN A 55 15.18 1.93 -0.30
N ASN A 56 13.87 2.06 -0.57
CA ASN A 56 13.34 2.63 -1.79
C ASN A 56 12.05 3.39 -1.47
N GLU A 57 11.89 4.59 -2.01
CA GLU A 57 10.72 5.44 -1.78
C GLU A 57 9.41 4.78 -2.27
N GLU A 58 9.47 3.98 -3.36
CA GLU A 58 8.30 3.32 -3.93
C GLU A 58 7.93 2.01 -3.22
N THR A 59 8.94 1.22 -2.81
CA THR A 59 8.74 -0.13 -2.26
C THR A 59 8.88 -0.20 -0.74
N GLY A 60 9.39 0.87 -0.13
CA GLY A 60 9.61 0.94 1.30
C GLY A 60 10.98 0.45 1.74
N THR A 61 11.08 0.06 3.00
CA THR A 61 12.33 -0.33 3.66
C THR A 61 12.28 -1.80 4.04
N LEU A 62 13.31 -2.56 3.63
CA LEU A 62 13.51 -3.96 3.98
C LEU A 62 14.69 -4.09 4.94
N TYR A 63 14.48 -4.77 6.04
CA TYR A 63 15.50 -5.19 7.00
C TYR A 63 15.62 -6.70 6.97
N LEU A 64 16.85 -7.20 7.03
CA LEU A 64 17.16 -8.63 7.02
C LEU A 64 18.05 -8.96 8.22
N CYS A 65 17.75 -10.06 8.88
CA CYS A 65 18.66 -10.74 9.79
C CYS A 65 18.59 -12.26 9.53
N ASP A 66 19.39 -13.03 10.27
CA ASP A 66 19.51 -14.49 10.01
C ASP A 66 18.20 -15.24 10.24
N ASP A 67 17.38 -14.81 11.18
CA ASP A 67 16.18 -15.53 11.61
C ASP A 67 14.87 -15.02 10.97
N TYR A 68 14.83 -13.75 10.50
CA TYR A 68 13.61 -13.13 9.96
C TYR A 68 13.87 -11.93 9.07
N SER A 69 12.87 -11.53 8.31
CA SER A 69 12.85 -10.27 7.57
C SER A 69 11.73 -9.36 8.05
N LEU A 70 11.93 -8.04 7.93
CA LEU A 70 10.94 -7.02 8.25
C LEU A 70 10.82 -6.05 7.07
N THR A 71 9.59 -5.76 6.67
CA THR A 71 9.31 -4.73 5.66
C THR A 71 8.44 -3.64 6.25
N LEU A 72 8.81 -2.38 6.00
CA LEU A 72 8.05 -1.20 6.34
C LEU A 72 7.73 -0.42 5.07
N GLN A 73 6.46 -0.15 4.81
CA GLN A 73 5.99 0.57 3.63
C GLN A 73 4.98 1.65 4.02
N THR A 74 4.92 2.72 3.24
CA THR A 74 3.85 3.72 3.31
C THR A 74 3.23 3.85 1.94
N VAL A 75 1.93 3.61 1.85
CA VAL A 75 1.17 3.69 0.60
C VAL A 75 -0.06 4.55 0.80
N SER A 76 -0.56 5.18 -0.26
CA SER A 76 -1.81 5.96 -0.18
C SER A 76 -2.96 5.06 0.30
N SER A 77 -3.75 5.54 1.25
CA SER A 77 -4.94 4.83 1.69
C SER A 77 -5.99 4.82 0.57
N GLY A 78 -6.79 3.79 0.53
CA GLY A 78 -7.85 3.64 -0.47
C GLY A 78 -8.46 2.26 -0.38
N ASP A 79 -7.79 1.27 -0.92
CA ASP A 79 -8.27 -0.11 -0.87
C ASP A 79 -7.44 -0.96 0.10
N LEU A 80 -7.98 -1.14 1.31
CA LEU A 80 -7.37 -1.99 2.35
C LEU A 80 -7.16 -3.43 1.86
N LYS A 81 -8.06 -3.97 1.01
CA LYS A 81 -7.91 -5.32 0.47
C LYS A 81 -6.68 -5.41 -0.43
N LYS A 82 -6.51 -4.41 -1.30
CA LYS A 82 -5.34 -4.33 -2.17
C LYS A 82 -4.05 -4.24 -1.35
N THR A 83 -4.01 -3.37 -0.34
CA THR A 83 -2.82 -3.22 0.52
C THR A 83 -2.48 -4.54 1.24
N ILE A 84 -3.47 -5.26 1.76
CA ILE A 84 -3.26 -6.56 2.40
C ILE A 84 -2.76 -7.59 1.40
N TYR A 85 -3.35 -7.64 0.19
CA TYR A 85 -2.93 -8.56 -0.86
C TYR A 85 -1.48 -8.30 -1.29
N GLU A 86 -1.10 -7.05 -1.48
CA GLU A 86 0.29 -6.66 -1.83
C GLU A 86 1.28 -7.04 -0.72
N ALA A 87 0.86 -6.97 0.54
CA ALA A 87 1.70 -7.31 1.69
C ALA A 87 1.83 -8.81 1.95
N THR A 88 0.88 -9.64 1.50
CA THR A 88 0.79 -11.07 1.89
C THR A 88 0.67 -12.03 0.73
N GLY A 89 0.24 -11.57 -0.44
CA GLY A 89 -0.20 -12.42 -1.56
C GLY A 89 -1.55 -13.11 -1.32
N MET A 90 -2.28 -12.76 -0.25
CA MET A 90 -3.55 -13.40 0.13
C MET A 90 -4.71 -12.43 0.11
N GLU A 91 -5.88 -12.92 -0.31
CA GLU A 91 -7.12 -12.16 -0.22
C GLU A 91 -7.48 -11.90 1.25
N LYS A 92 -7.97 -10.68 1.53
CA LYS A 92 -8.36 -10.26 2.89
C LYS A 92 -9.35 -11.22 3.56
N GLU A 93 -10.26 -11.78 2.77
CA GLU A 93 -11.30 -12.72 3.20
C GLU A 93 -10.74 -14.06 3.72
N ASN A 94 -9.49 -14.38 3.38
CA ASN A 94 -8.79 -15.59 3.83
C ASN A 94 -7.95 -15.36 5.08
N LEU A 95 -8.03 -14.18 5.69
CA LEU A 95 -7.25 -13.78 6.85
C LEU A 95 -8.15 -13.40 8.02
N ASP A 96 -7.80 -13.87 9.22
CA ASP A 96 -8.40 -13.40 10.46
C ASP A 96 -7.76 -12.06 10.84
N ILE A 97 -8.48 -10.97 10.61
CA ILE A 97 -7.99 -9.62 10.83
C ILE A 97 -8.59 -9.04 12.10
N LEU A 98 -7.74 -8.75 13.07
CA LEU A 98 -8.09 -7.99 14.25
C LEU A 98 -8.03 -6.50 13.93
N GLN A 99 -9.17 -5.82 14.00
CA GLN A 99 -9.23 -4.37 13.89
C GLN A 99 -9.33 -3.76 15.29
N THR A 100 -8.46 -2.81 15.56
CA THR A 100 -8.46 -1.94 16.74
C THR A 100 -8.24 -0.50 16.28
N GLY A 101 -8.13 0.45 17.20
CA GLY A 101 -7.82 1.83 16.84
C GLY A 101 -7.76 2.72 18.06
N TYR A 102 -7.17 3.90 17.86
CA TYR A 102 -7.15 4.97 18.83
C TYR A 102 -7.32 6.30 18.11
N GLY A 103 -8.36 7.07 18.48
CA GLY A 103 -8.72 8.30 17.79
C GLY A 103 -9.12 8.01 16.33
N GLU A 104 -8.50 8.73 15.41
CA GLU A 104 -8.75 8.60 13.97
C GLU A 104 -7.93 7.48 13.30
N ILE A 105 -6.92 6.95 14.00
CA ILE A 105 -6.04 5.90 13.47
C ILE A 105 -6.68 4.53 13.69
N LYS A 106 -6.92 3.80 12.62
CA LYS A 106 -7.33 2.40 12.65
C LYS A 106 -6.09 1.52 12.56
N ARG A 107 -6.12 0.43 13.31
CA ARG A 107 -5.05 -0.56 13.35
C ARG A 107 -5.61 -1.91 12.95
N TYR A 108 -5.04 -2.52 11.90
CA TYR A 108 -5.38 -3.85 11.42
C TYR A 108 -4.19 -4.77 11.65
N GLN A 109 -4.43 -5.95 12.24
CA GLN A 109 -3.38 -6.92 12.53
C GLN A 109 -3.81 -8.30 12.08
N TRP A 110 -2.90 -9.09 11.54
CA TRP A 110 -3.15 -10.45 11.09
C TRP A 110 -1.88 -11.29 11.15
N VAL A 111 -2.07 -12.61 11.05
CA VAL A 111 -1.01 -13.61 10.93
C VAL A 111 -1.36 -14.47 9.73
N TRP A 112 -0.36 -14.88 8.97
CA TRP A 112 -0.54 -15.79 7.83
C TRP A 112 0.64 -16.75 7.71
N THR A 113 0.49 -17.77 6.86
CA THR A 113 1.56 -18.66 6.46
C THR A 113 1.72 -18.62 4.95
N THR A 114 2.95 -18.74 4.48
CA THR A 114 3.27 -18.77 3.05
C THR A 114 4.36 -19.80 2.79
N ALA A 115 4.52 -20.23 1.54
CA ALA A 115 5.64 -21.06 1.14
C ALA A 115 6.90 -20.17 1.02
N GLY A 116 7.98 -20.56 1.71
CA GLY A 116 9.31 -20.00 1.55
C GLY A 116 10.21 -20.91 0.73
N GLU A 117 11.46 -20.51 0.50
CA GLU A 117 12.43 -21.29 -0.24
C GLU A 117 12.79 -22.62 0.45
N THR A 118 12.83 -22.62 1.77
CA THR A 118 13.28 -23.76 2.60
C THR A 118 12.14 -24.46 3.32
N GLY A 119 10.90 -23.96 3.22
CA GLY A 119 9.76 -24.53 3.94
C GLY A 119 8.62 -23.54 4.12
N ILE A 120 7.87 -23.69 5.21
CA ILE A 120 6.77 -22.80 5.55
C ILE A 120 7.30 -21.58 6.29
N GLN A 121 6.86 -20.41 5.89
CA GLN A 121 7.10 -19.17 6.62
C GLN A 121 5.83 -18.72 7.34
N VAL A 122 6.00 -18.17 8.53
CA VAL A 122 4.96 -17.49 9.29
C VAL A 122 5.15 -16.00 9.15
N GLY A 123 4.10 -15.33 8.70
CA GLY A 123 4.05 -13.88 8.59
C GLY A 123 3.18 -13.25 9.66
N ARG A 124 3.55 -12.07 10.09
CA ARG A 124 2.71 -11.18 10.89
C ARG A 124 2.68 -9.80 10.25
N GLY A 125 1.48 -9.24 10.10
CA GLY A 125 1.25 -7.94 9.50
C GLY A 125 0.49 -6.99 10.42
N CYS A 126 0.77 -5.70 10.25
CA CYS A 126 0.03 -4.62 10.85
C CYS A 126 -0.07 -3.46 9.86
N ILE A 127 -1.26 -2.90 9.72
CA ILE A 127 -1.51 -1.63 9.03
C ILE A 127 -1.99 -0.62 10.05
N LEU A 128 -1.38 0.56 10.05
CA LEU A 128 -1.95 1.76 10.64
C LEU A 128 -2.55 2.58 9.50
N ASP A 129 -3.83 2.92 9.60
CA ASP A 129 -4.57 3.69 8.62
C ASP A 129 -4.98 5.01 9.27
N ASP A 130 -4.44 6.13 8.77
CA ASP A 130 -4.75 7.49 9.24
C ASP A 130 -5.80 8.18 8.36
N GLY A 131 -6.43 7.43 7.45
CA GLY A 131 -7.41 7.93 6.48
C GLY A 131 -6.79 8.47 5.20
N THR A 132 -5.49 8.79 5.19
CA THR A 132 -4.75 9.26 4.01
C THR A 132 -3.72 8.23 3.54
N TYR A 133 -3.06 7.57 4.48
CA TYR A 133 -2.03 6.58 4.22
C TYR A 133 -2.26 5.29 4.99
N HIS A 134 -1.81 4.20 4.39
CA HIS A 134 -1.57 2.93 5.07
C HIS A 134 -0.08 2.79 5.36
N TYR A 135 0.27 2.71 6.63
CA TYR A 135 1.62 2.39 7.10
C TYR A 135 1.64 0.91 7.38
N VAL A 136 2.39 0.17 6.59
CA VAL A 136 2.36 -1.31 6.57
C VAL A 136 3.65 -1.85 7.15
N LEU A 137 3.53 -2.64 8.21
CA LEU A 137 4.63 -3.37 8.82
C LEU A 137 4.38 -4.86 8.65
N THR A 138 5.33 -5.58 8.04
CA THR A 138 5.29 -7.04 7.95
C THR A 138 6.59 -7.66 8.45
N VAL A 139 6.47 -8.83 9.06
CA VAL A 139 7.60 -9.66 9.45
C VAL A 139 7.35 -11.06 8.96
N LEU A 140 8.36 -11.68 8.35
CA LEU A 140 8.37 -13.07 7.88
C LEU A 140 9.48 -13.83 8.58
N VAL A 141 9.18 -15.04 9.02
CA VAL A 141 10.13 -15.95 9.69
C VAL A 141 9.89 -17.38 9.22
N ASP A 142 10.93 -18.19 9.19
CA ASP A 142 10.78 -19.62 9.04
C ASP A 142 9.99 -20.22 10.22
N GLU A 143 9.05 -21.11 9.94
CA GLU A 143 8.18 -21.72 10.97
C GLU A 143 8.99 -22.37 12.11
N THR A 144 10.13 -22.98 11.74
CA THR A 144 10.99 -23.73 12.69
C THR A 144 11.61 -22.86 13.76
N VAL A 145 11.84 -21.58 13.49
CA VAL A 145 12.42 -20.59 14.43
C VAL A 145 11.42 -19.57 14.96
N SER A 146 10.16 -19.62 14.51
CA SER A 146 9.11 -18.66 14.86
C SER A 146 8.90 -18.51 16.36
N GLY A 147 9.01 -19.59 17.12
CA GLY A 147 8.91 -19.59 18.58
C GLY A 147 10.02 -18.77 19.25
N LYS A 148 11.26 -18.81 18.71
CA LYS A 148 12.41 -18.06 19.19
C LYS A 148 12.24 -16.56 18.95
N VAL A 149 11.71 -16.18 17.80
CA VAL A 149 11.56 -14.78 17.36
C VAL A 149 10.32 -14.10 17.97
N ARG A 150 9.37 -14.88 18.48
CA ARG A 150 8.10 -14.37 19.02
C ARG A 150 8.23 -13.21 20.03
N PRO A 151 9.16 -13.20 21.00
CA PRO A 151 9.33 -12.07 21.90
C PRO A 151 9.75 -10.78 21.18
N VAL A 152 10.65 -10.89 20.21
CA VAL A 152 11.13 -9.77 19.38
C VAL A 152 9.98 -9.18 18.56
N TRP A 153 9.18 -10.01 17.92
CA TRP A 153 8.00 -9.53 17.21
C TRP A 153 7.03 -8.76 18.08
N LYS A 154 6.79 -9.28 19.30
CA LYS A 154 5.88 -8.61 20.23
C LYS A 154 6.34 -7.19 20.50
N GLU A 155 7.64 -6.97 20.70
CA GLU A 155 8.22 -5.67 20.95
C GLU A 155 8.11 -4.76 19.72
N ILE A 156 8.52 -5.24 18.54
CA ILE A 156 8.44 -4.52 17.27
C ILE A 156 6.98 -4.04 17.02
N PHE A 157 6.01 -4.95 17.05
CA PHE A 157 4.61 -4.60 16.78
C PHE A 157 3.95 -3.75 17.87
N THR A 158 4.43 -3.84 19.12
CA THR A 158 3.94 -2.99 20.21
C THR A 158 4.45 -1.56 20.08
N SER A 159 5.68 -1.37 19.61
CA SER A 159 6.28 -0.04 19.39
C SER A 159 5.81 0.63 18.08
N PHE A 160 5.23 -0.13 17.15
CA PHE A 160 4.78 0.40 15.87
C PHE A 160 3.61 1.37 16.06
N GLY A 161 3.83 2.62 15.75
CA GLY A 161 2.89 3.73 15.92
C GLY A 161 3.18 4.89 14.97
N LEU A 162 2.40 5.95 15.08
CA LEU A 162 2.60 7.19 14.34
C LEU A 162 2.86 8.33 15.33
N SER A 163 3.76 9.24 14.94
CA SER A 163 3.98 10.48 15.69
C SER A 163 2.76 11.39 15.56
N ALA A 164 2.43 12.11 16.64
CA ALA A 164 1.42 13.17 16.57
C ALA A 164 1.89 14.39 15.75
N GLU A 165 3.19 14.54 15.54
CA GLU A 165 3.77 15.60 14.72
C GLU A 165 3.78 15.17 13.25
N ARG A 166 3.10 15.96 12.41
CA ARG A 166 3.23 15.83 10.95
C ARG A 166 4.50 16.55 10.54
N GLU A 167 5.35 15.92 9.74
CA GLU A 167 6.49 16.60 9.15
C GLU A 167 5.97 17.66 8.17
N GLU A 168 6.13 18.94 8.51
CA GLU A 168 5.92 20.02 7.54
C GLU A 168 6.97 19.85 6.44
N VAL A 169 6.51 19.54 5.22
CA VAL A 169 7.37 19.57 4.04
C VAL A 169 7.85 20.99 3.90
N SER A 170 9.09 21.25 4.32
CA SER A 170 9.78 22.52 4.08
C SER A 170 9.87 22.70 2.56
N SER A 171 8.95 23.46 2.00
CA SER A 171 9.06 23.97 0.63
C SER A 171 10.26 24.90 0.61
N GLY A 172 11.43 24.34 0.26
CA GLY A 172 12.64 25.12 0.02
C GLY A 172 12.39 26.11 -1.11
N SER A 173 12.55 27.39 -0.76
CA SER A 173 12.53 28.55 -1.66
C SER A 173 13.69 28.52 -2.63
#